data_46e0e92ecfc19c906772e02876101dd3
#
_entry.id   46e0e92ecfc19c906772e02876101dd3
#
_cell.length_a   1.000
_cell.length_b   1.000
_cell.length_c   1.000
_cell.angle_alpha   90.00
_cell.angle_beta   90.00
_cell.angle_gamma   90.00
#
_symmetry.space_group_name_H-M   'P 1'
#
loop_
_entity.id
_entity.type
_entity.pdbx_description
1 polymer ?
#
loop_
_entity_poly.entity_id
_entity_poly.type
_entity_poly.pdbx_seq_one_letter_code
_entity_poly.pdbx_strand_id
1 'polypeptide(L)'
;SGTGVDNVLTVTLAGVFPGADSLNTALTLSGLTLTPPLTVNYLVAAGGGGGGGQVGGGGGAGGLRTSYGSITGGGGGSETQLTLVAGTNYALTVGGGGAAGVVGPSATSGTVGTNSVFSTITSSGGGYGGSLPSPTAGAGGSGGGGGATTNVNGPGGAAVTSPVIQGKSGGNGFYSWAGGGGGGATTAGANGVTGAIGGIGGSGLSVNILNSGNATTSSVGEISGSDVYYAGGGGGCGSNTSAASGGIGGAGNGGYTSGGP
;
A
#
# COMPACT_ATOMS: atom_id res chain seq x y z
N SER A 1 28.95 -27.04 -17.98
CA SER A 1 27.56 -27.44 -17.76
C SER A 1 27.35 -27.60 -16.26
N GLY A 2 26.95 -26.51 -15.61
CA GLY A 2 26.58 -26.50 -14.21
C GLY A 2 25.06 -26.57 -14.12
N THR A 3 24.53 -27.69 -13.63
CA THR A 3 23.15 -27.80 -13.22
C THR A 3 22.98 -26.95 -11.95
N GLY A 4 22.34 -25.81 -12.08
CA GLY A 4 21.96 -25.01 -10.94
C GLY A 4 20.96 -25.79 -10.08
N VAL A 5 21.37 -26.16 -8.89
CA VAL A 5 20.43 -26.58 -7.84
C VAL A 5 19.92 -25.31 -7.19
N ASP A 6 18.62 -25.05 -7.34
CA ASP A 6 17.94 -24.02 -6.58
C ASP A 6 18.01 -24.39 -5.09
N ASN A 7 18.98 -23.80 -4.40
CA ASN A 7 19.07 -23.95 -2.96
C ASN A 7 18.00 -23.07 -2.31
N VAL A 8 16.82 -23.65 -2.07
CA VAL A 8 15.78 -23.02 -1.28
C VAL A 8 16.15 -23.16 0.19
N LEU A 9 16.62 -22.09 0.82
CA LEU A 9 16.75 -22.04 2.27
C LEU A 9 15.39 -21.71 2.88
N THR A 10 14.71 -22.71 3.43
CA THR A 10 13.50 -22.49 4.23
C THR A 10 13.93 -22.18 5.65
N VAL A 11 13.87 -20.93 6.07
CA VAL A 11 14.08 -20.54 7.47
C VAL A 11 12.74 -20.62 8.19
N THR A 12 12.55 -21.66 8.99
CA THR A 12 11.41 -21.74 9.91
C THR A 12 11.81 -21.06 11.21
N LEU A 13 11.27 -19.87 11.46
CA LEU A 13 11.43 -19.21 12.76
C LEU A 13 10.44 -19.86 13.73
N ALA A 14 10.94 -20.77 14.57
CA ALA A 14 10.18 -21.32 15.69
C ALA A 14 10.39 -20.42 16.91
N GLY A 15 9.43 -19.54 17.19
CA GLY A 15 9.42 -18.68 18.37
C GLY A 15 8.07 -18.01 18.53
N VAL A 16 7.61 -17.89 19.77
CA VAL A 16 6.45 -17.06 20.11
C VAL A 16 6.93 -15.62 20.12
N PHE A 17 6.44 -14.81 19.19
CA PHE A 17 6.72 -13.36 19.14
C PHE A 17 5.61 -12.63 19.87
N PRO A 18 5.84 -12.09 21.08
CA PRO A 18 4.84 -11.27 21.77
C PRO A 18 4.93 -9.83 21.26
N GLY A 19 3.89 -9.39 20.59
CA GLY A 19 3.67 -7.99 20.27
C GLY A 19 4.29 -7.51 18.95
N ALA A 20 3.60 -6.60 18.31
CA ALA A 20 3.89 -6.03 16.98
C ALA A 20 5.05 -5.00 16.97
N ASP A 21 5.91 -4.98 17.97
CA ASP A 21 6.99 -4.03 18.08
C ASP A 21 8.34 -4.67 17.80
N SER A 22 8.91 -4.27 16.66
CA SER A 22 10.32 -4.43 16.29
C SER A 22 10.89 -5.86 16.31
N LEU A 23 10.68 -6.61 15.23
CA LEU A 23 11.59 -7.71 14.87
C LEU A 23 12.96 -7.13 14.46
N ASN A 24 13.68 -6.62 15.44
CA ASN A 24 15.08 -6.26 15.30
C ASN A 24 15.94 -7.46 15.71
N THR A 25 15.57 -8.65 15.24
CA THR A 25 16.33 -9.86 15.52
C THR A 25 17.29 -10.07 14.36
N ALA A 26 18.54 -9.83 14.59
CA ALA A 26 19.61 -10.24 13.69
C ALA A 26 19.56 -11.77 13.55
N LEU A 27 19.21 -12.25 12.35
CA LEU A 27 19.34 -13.67 12.03
C LEU A 27 20.82 -13.99 11.87
N THR A 28 21.45 -14.51 12.91
CA THR A 28 22.84 -14.97 12.86
C THR A 28 22.84 -16.42 12.37
N LEU A 29 23.19 -16.61 11.09
CA LEU A 29 23.45 -17.94 10.52
C LEU A 29 24.86 -18.37 10.90
N SER A 30 25.04 -18.92 12.10
CA SER A 30 26.32 -19.47 12.52
C SER A 30 26.48 -20.91 12.00
N GLY A 31 27.58 -21.17 11.33
CA GLY A 31 27.93 -22.50 10.84
C GLY A 31 27.50 -22.84 9.41
N LEU A 32 26.87 -21.92 8.69
CA LEU A 32 26.56 -22.08 7.27
C LEU A 32 27.65 -21.39 6.44
N THR A 33 28.50 -22.17 5.81
CA THR A 33 29.45 -21.63 4.81
C THR A 33 28.69 -21.50 3.48
N LEU A 34 28.06 -20.34 3.26
CA LEU A 34 27.40 -20.07 2.00
C LEU A 34 28.45 -19.61 0.98
N THR A 35 28.86 -20.51 0.12
CA THR A 35 29.52 -20.21 -1.15
C THR A 35 28.76 -20.97 -2.24
N PRO A 36 28.09 -20.34 -3.16
CA PRO A 36 28.08 -18.93 -3.59
C PRO A 36 27.11 -18.01 -2.81
N PRO A 37 27.12 -16.69 -3.08
CA PRO A 37 26.20 -15.76 -2.46
C PRO A 37 24.74 -16.16 -2.71
N LEU A 38 23.87 -15.97 -1.72
CA LEU A 38 22.45 -16.31 -1.80
C LEU A 38 21.69 -15.22 -2.57
N THR A 39 21.06 -15.58 -3.67
CA THR A 39 20.17 -14.70 -4.41
C THR A 39 18.72 -14.93 -3.97
N VAL A 40 18.03 -13.88 -3.55
CA VAL A 40 16.66 -13.96 -3.02
C VAL A 40 15.71 -13.06 -3.78
N ASN A 41 14.49 -13.56 -3.97
CA ASN A 41 13.35 -12.71 -4.34
C ASN A 41 12.83 -11.99 -3.11
N TYR A 42 12.24 -10.82 -3.34
CA TYR A 42 11.62 -10.03 -2.29
C TYR A 42 10.28 -9.43 -2.74
N LEU A 43 9.47 -9.10 -1.76
CA LEU A 43 8.32 -8.22 -1.85
C LEU A 43 8.39 -7.26 -0.66
N VAL A 44 8.42 -5.95 -0.92
CA VAL A 44 8.43 -4.90 0.08
C VAL A 44 7.24 -3.98 -0.17
N ALA A 45 6.24 -4.05 0.70
CA ALA A 45 5.09 -3.15 0.71
C ALA A 45 5.21 -2.19 1.90
N ALA A 46 5.03 -0.90 1.67
CA ALA A 46 5.05 0.13 2.70
C ALA A 46 3.67 0.32 3.34
N GLY A 47 3.61 1.08 4.43
CA GLY A 47 2.35 1.43 5.08
C GLY A 47 1.47 2.28 4.16
N GLY A 48 0.17 1.99 4.08
CA GLY A 48 -0.81 2.81 3.36
C GLY A 48 -1.05 4.14 4.06
N GLY A 49 -1.50 5.14 3.34
CA GLY A 49 -1.93 6.44 3.90
C GLY A 49 -3.29 6.35 4.58
N GLY A 50 -3.56 7.24 5.53
CA GLY A 50 -4.88 7.39 6.13
C GLY A 50 -5.87 8.07 5.19
N GLY A 51 -7.13 7.67 5.21
CA GLY A 51 -8.22 8.35 4.53
C GLY A 51 -8.49 9.74 5.13
N GLY A 52 -9.03 10.65 4.35
CA GLY A 52 -9.50 11.95 4.83
C GLY A 52 -10.75 11.82 5.71
N GLY A 53 -10.99 12.80 6.55
CA GLY A 53 -12.17 12.86 7.43
C GLY A 53 -13.46 13.17 6.66
N GLN A 54 -14.06 14.35 6.89
CA GLN A 54 -15.32 14.72 6.30
C GLN A 54 -15.21 14.92 4.78
N VAL A 55 -16.08 14.25 4.01
CA VAL A 55 -16.06 14.24 2.53
C VAL A 55 -14.69 13.90 1.97
N GLY A 56 -14.00 13.04 2.70
CA GLY A 56 -12.61 12.76 2.47
C GLY A 56 -12.38 11.79 1.32
N GLY A 57 -11.20 11.91 0.72
CA GLY A 57 -10.68 10.91 -0.22
C GLY A 57 -10.10 9.71 0.50
N GLY A 58 -9.99 8.59 -0.20
CA GLY A 58 -9.34 7.39 0.31
C GLY A 58 -7.83 7.57 0.46
N GLY A 59 -7.22 6.91 1.42
CA GLY A 59 -5.76 6.83 1.53
C GLY A 59 -5.15 6.03 0.38
N GLY A 60 -4.00 6.45 -0.14
CA GLY A 60 -3.25 5.70 -1.14
C GLY A 60 -2.59 4.48 -0.51
N ALA A 61 -2.43 3.40 -1.26
CA ALA A 61 -1.63 2.28 -0.87
C ALA A 61 -0.17 2.71 -0.61
N GLY A 62 0.51 1.99 0.25
CA GLY A 62 1.97 2.06 0.31
C GLY A 62 2.57 1.64 -1.02
N GLY A 63 3.76 2.11 -1.32
CA GLY A 63 4.51 1.65 -2.47
C GLY A 63 4.76 0.15 -2.38
N LEU A 64 4.78 -0.53 -3.52
CA LEU A 64 5.09 -1.93 -3.64
C LEU A 64 6.29 -2.11 -4.57
N ARG A 65 7.31 -2.83 -4.10
CA ARG A 65 8.51 -3.21 -4.83
C ARG A 65 8.72 -4.71 -4.74
N THR A 66 8.99 -5.34 -5.88
CA THR A 66 9.22 -6.80 -5.91
C THR A 66 10.15 -7.20 -7.04
N SER A 67 10.96 -8.21 -6.78
CA SER A 67 11.73 -8.93 -7.78
C SER A 67 11.04 -10.22 -8.25
N TYR A 68 9.91 -10.58 -7.63
CA TYR A 68 9.17 -11.79 -7.95
C TYR A 68 8.11 -11.52 -9.01
N GLY A 69 7.98 -12.42 -9.98
CA GLY A 69 7.02 -12.26 -11.08
C GLY A 69 7.56 -11.41 -12.23
N SER A 70 6.69 -10.81 -13.02
CA SER A 70 7.04 -10.04 -14.22
C SER A 70 6.89 -8.53 -14.06
N ILE A 71 6.15 -8.07 -13.05
CA ILE A 71 5.87 -6.64 -12.82
C ILE A 71 6.04 -6.29 -11.34
N THR A 72 6.37 -5.03 -11.08
CA THR A 72 6.38 -4.42 -9.75
C THR A 72 5.24 -3.40 -9.62
N GLY A 73 5.12 -2.74 -8.47
CA GLY A 73 4.14 -1.67 -8.26
C GLY A 73 4.24 -0.58 -9.34
N GLY A 74 3.11 0.03 -9.65
CA GLY A 74 3.01 1.02 -10.73
C GLY A 74 3.05 0.45 -12.14
N GLY A 75 3.16 -0.87 -12.31
CA GLY A 75 3.21 -1.55 -13.61
C GLY A 75 4.60 -1.50 -14.26
N GLY A 76 5.64 -1.21 -13.51
CA GLY A 76 7.03 -1.38 -13.97
C GLY A 76 7.41 -2.87 -14.10
N GLY A 77 8.50 -3.17 -14.80
CA GLY A 77 9.05 -4.54 -14.80
C GLY A 77 9.52 -4.95 -13.40
N SER A 78 9.53 -6.26 -13.12
CA SER A 78 10.07 -6.76 -11.84
C SER A 78 11.52 -6.33 -11.65
N GLU A 79 11.88 -6.11 -10.39
CA GLU A 79 13.21 -5.60 -10.04
C GLU A 79 14.24 -6.73 -9.96
N THR A 80 15.52 -6.37 -9.92
CA THR A 80 16.61 -7.35 -9.76
C THR A 80 16.54 -7.96 -8.36
N GLN A 81 16.75 -9.26 -8.29
CA GLN A 81 16.88 -10.00 -7.03
C GLN A 81 18.02 -9.45 -6.17
N LEU A 82 17.89 -9.59 -4.85
CA LEU A 82 18.96 -9.24 -3.93
C LEU A 82 19.96 -10.38 -3.76
N THR A 83 21.22 -10.02 -3.76
CA THR A 83 22.32 -10.94 -3.40
C THR A 83 22.70 -10.69 -1.95
N LEU A 84 22.54 -11.70 -1.11
CA LEU A 84 22.86 -11.67 0.31
C LEU A 84 24.16 -12.42 0.59
N VAL A 85 24.94 -11.91 1.53
CA VAL A 85 26.20 -12.50 1.97
C VAL A 85 26.06 -13.01 3.39
N ALA A 86 26.48 -14.24 3.65
CA ALA A 86 26.44 -14.83 5.00
C ALA A 86 27.23 -13.98 5.99
N GLY A 87 26.74 -13.88 7.22
CA GLY A 87 27.37 -13.09 8.27
C GLY A 87 27.18 -11.58 8.16
N THR A 88 26.41 -11.10 7.16
CA THR A 88 26.07 -9.69 7.01
C THR A 88 24.67 -9.40 7.59
N ASN A 89 24.57 -8.33 8.38
CA ASN A 89 23.26 -7.86 8.88
C ASN A 89 22.59 -6.97 7.83
N TYR A 90 21.33 -7.27 7.54
CA TYR A 90 20.52 -6.47 6.61
C TYR A 90 19.39 -5.77 7.37
N ALA A 91 19.25 -4.48 7.15
CA ALA A 91 18.18 -3.71 7.76
C ALA A 91 16.82 -4.19 7.26
N LEU A 92 15.88 -4.39 8.20
CA LEU A 92 14.48 -4.70 7.93
C LEU A 92 13.61 -3.75 8.76
N THR A 93 12.73 -3.00 8.09
CA THR A 93 11.75 -2.12 8.72
C THR A 93 10.41 -2.32 8.04
N VAL A 94 9.36 -2.49 8.83
CA VAL A 94 7.98 -2.53 8.33
C VAL A 94 7.31 -1.20 8.65
N GLY A 95 6.87 -0.49 7.63
CA GLY A 95 6.23 0.81 7.76
C GLY A 95 4.80 0.69 8.30
N GLY A 96 4.43 1.56 9.22
CA GLY A 96 3.07 1.67 9.74
C GLY A 96 2.14 2.44 8.80
N GLY A 97 0.84 2.17 8.86
CA GLY A 97 -0.19 2.95 8.16
C GLY A 97 -0.33 4.37 8.75
N GLY A 98 -0.73 5.31 7.90
CA GLY A 98 -1.08 6.66 8.32
C GLY A 98 -2.40 6.68 9.09
N ALA A 99 -2.53 7.61 10.04
CA ALA A 99 -3.77 7.82 10.78
C ALA A 99 -4.86 8.39 9.88
N ALA A 100 -6.10 7.95 10.08
CA ALA A 100 -7.27 8.54 9.42
C ALA A 100 -7.48 9.99 9.89
N GLY A 101 -8.05 10.80 9.01
CA GLY A 101 -8.47 12.16 9.35
C GLY A 101 -9.67 12.17 10.31
N VAL A 102 -9.78 13.25 11.07
CA VAL A 102 -10.88 13.45 12.01
C VAL A 102 -12.13 13.92 11.26
N VAL A 103 -13.31 13.42 11.68
CA VAL A 103 -14.62 13.85 11.19
C VAL A 103 -15.21 14.89 12.15
N GLY A 104 -15.85 15.93 11.63
CA GLY A 104 -16.53 16.94 12.44
C GLY A 104 -16.20 18.37 12.02
N PRO A 105 -16.54 19.39 12.86
CA PRO A 105 -16.32 20.80 12.53
C PRO A 105 -14.86 21.17 12.26
N SER A 106 -13.93 20.42 12.83
CA SER A 106 -12.49 20.54 12.62
C SER A 106 -11.96 19.35 11.84
N ALA A 107 -12.64 18.99 10.75
CA ALA A 107 -12.23 17.86 9.93
C ALA A 107 -10.79 18.03 9.41
N THR A 108 -10.07 16.93 9.33
CA THR A 108 -8.67 16.91 8.87
C THR A 108 -8.46 15.88 7.78
N SER A 109 -7.48 16.13 6.93
CA SER A 109 -6.92 15.10 6.05
C SER A 109 -6.28 13.96 6.88
N GLY A 110 -6.12 12.79 6.30
CA GLY A 110 -5.33 11.74 6.90
C GLY A 110 -3.85 12.09 7.00
N THR A 111 -3.04 11.13 7.40
CA THR A 111 -1.57 11.26 7.40
C THR A 111 -0.94 10.25 6.44
N VAL A 112 0.28 10.55 6.00
CA VAL A 112 1.04 9.62 5.16
C VAL A 112 1.40 8.35 5.92
N GLY A 113 1.48 7.22 5.22
CA GLY A 113 2.09 6.01 5.75
C GLY A 113 3.60 6.15 5.87
N THR A 114 4.24 5.20 6.55
CA THR A 114 5.70 5.18 6.68
C THR A 114 6.34 4.15 5.75
N ASN A 115 7.62 4.37 5.44
CA ASN A 115 8.37 3.52 4.51
C ASN A 115 8.63 2.14 5.11
N SER A 116 8.64 1.12 4.24
CA SER A 116 9.24 -0.18 4.54
C SER A 116 10.60 -0.30 3.86
N VAL A 117 11.52 -0.94 4.55
CA VAL A 117 12.90 -1.11 4.08
C VAL A 117 13.31 -2.57 4.20
N PHE A 118 13.92 -3.11 3.16
CA PHE A 118 14.68 -4.36 3.22
C PHE A 118 16.02 -4.15 2.53
N SER A 119 17.09 -4.14 3.31
CA SER A 119 18.45 -3.85 2.82
C SER A 119 18.49 -2.48 2.11
N THR A 120 18.77 -2.46 0.82
CA THR A 120 18.80 -1.27 -0.03
C THR A 120 17.44 -0.95 -0.69
N ILE A 121 16.45 -1.80 -0.51
CA ILE A 121 15.13 -1.63 -1.11
C ILE A 121 14.25 -0.84 -0.15
N THR A 122 13.82 0.35 -0.57
CA THR A 122 12.86 1.17 0.18
C THR A 122 11.58 1.33 -0.62
N SER A 123 10.47 0.93 -0.03
CA SER A 123 9.12 1.25 -0.52
C SER A 123 8.59 2.45 0.25
N SER A 124 8.03 3.42 -0.45
CA SER A 124 7.55 4.69 0.12
C SER A 124 6.17 4.53 0.74
N GLY A 125 5.90 5.17 1.87
CA GLY A 125 4.58 5.22 2.47
C GLY A 125 3.52 5.79 1.53
N GLY A 126 2.27 5.38 1.69
CA GLY A 126 1.13 5.84 0.90
C GLY A 126 0.72 7.28 1.23
N GLY A 127 0.22 7.99 0.22
CA GLY A 127 -0.30 9.36 0.36
C GLY A 127 -1.62 9.40 1.14
N TYR A 128 -1.83 10.45 1.91
CA TYR A 128 -3.06 10.64 2.67
C TYR A 128 -4.23 11.09 1.80
N GLY A 129 -5.45 10.73 2.18
CA GLY A 129 -6.68 11.26 1.61
C GLY A 129 -6.94 12.70 2.05
N GLY A 130 -7.30 13.56 1.10
CA GLY A 130 -7.68 14.95 1.38
C GLY A 130 -9.04 15.03 2.09
N SER A 131 -9.30 16.15 2.79
CA SER A 131 -10.57 16.41 3.51
C SER A 131 -10.87 17.91 3.50
N LEU A 132 -12.05 18.29 3.97
CA LEU A 132 -12.35 19.68 4.31
C LEU A 132 -11.43 20.17 5.45
N PRO A 133 -11.02 21.45 5.50
CA PRO A 133 -11.17 22.46 4.44
C PRO A 133 -10.09 22.39 3.36
N SER A 134 -9.11 21.47 3.49
CA SER A 134 -8.00 21.26 2.57
C SER A 134 -8.19 19.97 1.75
N PRO A 135 -8.87 20.03 0.59
CA PRO A 135 -9.27 18.84 -0.14
C PRO A 135 -8.14 18.19 -0.93
N THR A 136 -6.95 18.80 -0.98
CA THR A 136 -5.77 18.24 -1.66
C THR A 136 -5.25 17.00 -0.95
N ALA A 137 -5.06 15.94 -1.68
CA ALA A 137 -4.48 14.71 -1.19
C ALA A 137 -2.96 14.69 -1.19
N GLY A 138 -2.37 13.82 -0.40
CA GLY A 138 -0.93 13.62 -0.33
C GLY A 138 -0.38 12.72 -1.42
N ALA A 139 0.83 13.02 -1.86
CA ALA A 139 1.64 12.10 -2.65
C ALA A 139 2.22 11.00 -1.78
N GLY A 140 2.57 9.85 -2.38
CA GLY A 140 3.17 8.72 -1.68
C GLY A 140 3.56 7.59 -2.62
N GLY A 141 3.90 6.42 -2.09
CA GLY A 141 4.14 5.22 -2.90
C GLY A 141 3.03 5.00 -3.92
N SER A 142 1.77 5.04 -3.45
CA SER A 142 0.59 5.40 -4.25
C SER A 142 -0.03 6.67 -3.68
N GLY A 143 -0.62 7.51 -4.51
CA GLY A 143 -1.20 8.79 -4.09
C GLY A 143 -2.55 8.63 -3.39
N GLY A 144 -2.88 9.50 -2.44
CA GLY A 144 -4.19 9.54 -1.81
C GLY A 144 -5.27 10.13 -2.72
N GLY A 145 -6.53 9.85 -2.46
CA GLY A 145 -7.70 10.44 -3.14
C GLY A 145 -7.97 11.86 -2.63
N GLY A 146 -8.37 12.75 -3.54
CA GLY A 146 -8.76 14.11 -3.21
C GLY A 146 -10.05 14.14 -2.39
N GLY A 147 -10.15 15.05 -1.44
CA GLY A 147 -11.40 15.37 -0.76
C GLY A 147 -12.29 16.22 -1.66
N ALA A 148 -13.47 16.57 -1.19
CA ALA A 148 -14.38 17.44 -1.91
C ALA A 148 -14.88 18.57 -1.03
N THR A 149 -15.20 19.70 -1.65
CA THR A 149 -15.94 20.80 -1.02
C THR A 149 -17.22 21.07 -1.80
N THR A 150 -18.02 22.02 -1.36
CA THR A 150 -19.20 22.47 -2.12
C THR A 150 -18.87 23.02 -3.50
N ASN A 151 -17.66 23.56 -3.69
CA ASN A 151 -17.30 24.31 -4.90
C ASN A 151 -15.94 23.93 -5.50
N VAL A 152 -15.21 23.03 -4.88
CA VAL A 152 -13.84 22.68 -5.31
C VAL A 152 -13.66 21.19 -5.38
N ASN A 153 -13.14 20.74 -6.51
CA ASN A 153 -12.63 19.39 -6.69
C ASN A 153 -11.23 19.30 -6.05
N GLY A 154 -11.09 18.48 -5.05
CA GLY A 154 -9.77 18.24 -4.47
C GLY A 154 -8.92 17.37 -5.40
N PRO A 155 -7.70 17.79 -5.74
CA PRO A 155 -6.83 16.95 -6.57
C PRO A 155 -6.37 15.70 -5.82
N GLY A 156 -6.33 14.57 -6.53
CA GLY A 156 -5.69 13.35 -6.06
C GLY A 156 -4.18 13.51 -5.97
N GLY A 157 -3.57 12.75 -5.06
CA GLY A 157 -2.12 12.74 -4.85
C GLY A 157 -1.39 11.97 -5.96
N ALA A 158 -0.16 12.38 -6.23
CA ALA A 158 0.71 11.69 -7.18
C ALA A 158 1.35 10.43 -6.57
N ALA A 159 1.65 9.44 -7.41
CA ALA A 159 2.48 8.31 -7.01
C ALA A 159 3.96 8.64 -7.14
N VAL A 160 4.80 7.96 -6.34
CA VAL A 160 6.27 7.97 -6.50
C VAL A 160 6.66 7.28 -7.80
N THR A 161 7.48 7.95 -8.60
CA THR A 161 7.96 7.46 -9.91
C THR A 161 9.47 7.27 -9.98
N SER A 162 10.21 7.73 -8.97
CA SER A 162 11.68 7.66 -8.94
C SER A 162 12.15 7.14 -7.57
N PRO A 163 13.20 6.29 -7.49
CA PRO A 163 14.00 5.71 -8.59
C PRO A 163 13.24 4.67 -9.42
N VAL A 164 12.15 4.11 -8.90
CA VAL A 164 11.23 3.18 -9.59
C VAL A 164 9.78 3.56 -9.31
N ILE A 165 8.89 3.25 -10.23
CA ILE A 165 7.46 3.43 -10.03
C ILE A 165 7.00 2.42 -8.97
N GLN A 166 6.27 2.88 -7.94
CA GLN A 166 5.87 2.04 -6.81
C GLN A 166 4.35 1.86 -6.67
N GLY A 167 3.58 2.62 -7.44
CA GLY A 167 2.12 2.60 -7.38
C GLY A 167 1.50 3.57 -8.38
N LYS A 168 0.24 3.90 -8.17
CA LYS A 168 -0.56 4.78 -9.04
C LYS A 168 -1.10 5.98 -8.26
N SER A 169 -1.47 7.04 -8.99
CA SER A 169 -2.08 8.24 -8.40
C SER A 169 -3.46 7.96 -7.81
N GLY A 170 -3.87 8.78 -6.86
CA GLY A 170 -5.26 8.82 -6.41
C GLY A 170 -6.16 9.55 -7.39
N GLY A 171 -7.46 9.33 -7.26
CA GLY A 171 -8.51 10.03 -8.00
C GLY A 171 -8.82 11.41 -7.39
N ASN A 172 -9.37 12.31 -8.19
CA ASN A 172 -9.83 13.60 -7.71
C ASN A 172 -11.15 13.47 -6.94
N GLY A 173 -11.35 14.29 -5.94
CA GLY A 173 -12.67 14.52 -5.36
C GLY A 173 -13.55 15.33 -6.33
N PHE A 174 -14.87 15.23 -6.16
CA PHE A 174 -15.84 15.98 -6.96
C PHE A 174 -16.68 16.90 -6.05
N TYR A 175 -16.87 18.14 -6.47
CA TYR A 175 -17.47 19.23 -5.67
C TYR A 175 -18.85 18.92 -5.05
N SER A 176 -19.57 17.95 -5.52
CA SER A 176 -20.85 17.49 -4.93
C SER A 176 -20.64 16.44 -3.83
N TRP A 177 -19.72 16.63 -2.90
CA TRP A 177 -19.52 15.78 -1.72
C TRP A 177 -19.03 14.35 -2.01
N ALA A 178 -18.28 14.14 -3.10
CA ALA A 178 -17.70 12.86 -3.46
C ALA A 178 -16.18 12.91 -3.38
N GLY A 179 -15.59 12.22 -2.41
CA GLY A 179 -14.15 12.02 -2.33
C GLY A 179 -13.64 11.07 -3.42
N GLY A 180 -12.43 11.29 -3.90
CA GLY A 180 -11.73 10.39 -4.83
C GLY A 180 -11.19 9.14 -4.12
N GLY A 181 -11.01 8.05 -4.84
CA GLY A 181 -10.33 6.85 -4.33
C GLY A 181 -8.82 7.03 -4.25
N GLY A 182 -8.16 6.40 -3.30
CA GLY A 182 -6.70 6.31 -3.25
C GLY A 182 -6.15 5.42 -4.36
N GLY A 183 -4.93 5.69 -4.83
CA GLY A 183 -4.24 4.85 -5.80
C GLY A 183 -3.82 3.50 -5.20
N GLY A 184 -3.85 2.46 -6.00
CA GLY A 184 -3.33 1.13 -5.67
C GLY A 184 -2.00 0.83 -6.37
N ALA A 185 -1.51 -0.38 -6.22
CA ALA A 185 -0.27 -0.78 -6.87
C ALA A 185 -0.40 -0.90 -8.40
N THR A 186 -1.58 -1.25 -8.92
CA THR A 186 -1.75 -1.49 -10.37
C THR A 186 -2.63 -0.46 -11.06
N THR A 187 -3.66 0.05 -10.40
CA THR A 187 -4.58 1.02 -10.97
C THR A 187 -4.66 2.30 -10.15
N ALA A 188 -4.92 3.41 -10.82
CA ALA A 188 -5.22 4.67 -10.15
C ALA A 188 -6.55 4.57 -9.38
N GLY A 189 -6.71 5.37 -8.35
CA GLY A 189 -8.00 5.57 -7.72
C GLY A 189 -8.98 6.26 -8.68
N ALA A 190 -10.24 5.90 -8.61
CA ALA A 190 -11.28 6.55 -9.40
C ALA A 190 -11.60 7.95 -8.85
N ASN A 191 -12.03 8.85 -9.71
CA ASN A 191 -12.55 10.14 -9.30
C ASN A 191 -13.90 9.97 -8.60
N GLY A 192 -14.18 10.85 -7.62
CA GLY A 192 -15.57 11.07 -7.20
C GLY A 192 -16.40 11.59 -8.38
N VAL A 193 -17.71 11.29 -8.38
CA VAL A 193 -18.61 11.67 -9.48
C VAL A 193 -19.89 12.34 -8.98
N THR A 194 -20.65 12.91 -9.92
CA THR A 194 -21.96 13.52 -9.65
C THR A 194 -22.88 12.58 -8.91
N GLY A 195 -23.78 13.10 -8.09
CA GLY A 195 -24.67 12.29 -7.24
C GLY A 195 -24.01 11.85 -5.95
N ALA A 196 -22.89 12.49 -5.61
CA ALA A 196 -22.14 12.26 -4.37
C ALA A 196 -21.66 10.82 -4.18
N ILE A 197 -21.24 10.18 -5.26
CA ILE A 197 -20.69 8.83 -5.27
C ILE A 197 -19.17 8.93 -5.15
N GLY A 198 -18.61 8.33 -4.09
CA GLY A 198 -17.17 8.29 -3.89
C GLY A 198 -16.44 7.49 -4.97
N GLY A 199 -15.18 7.83 -5.21
CA GLY A 199 -14.31 7.09 -6.14
C GLY A 199 -13.83 5.77 -5.54
N ILE A 200 -13.87 4.70 -6.32
CA ILE A 200 -13.36 3.36 -5.92
C ILE A 200 -11.84 3.44 -5.79
N GLY A 201 -11.29 2.76 -4.79
CA GLY A 201 -9.85 2.62 -4.59
C GLY A 201 -9.17 1.83 -5.70
N GLY A 202 -7.92 2.16 -6.00
CA GLY A 202 -7.11 1.45 -6.98
C GLY A 202 -6.73 0.05 -6.53
N SER A 203 -6.68 -0.88 -7.46
CA SER A 203 -6.34 -2.29 -7.19
C SER A 203 -4.87 -2.47 -6.82
N GLY A 204 -4.64 -3.40 -5.92
CA GLY A 204 -3.32 -3.93 -5.60
C GLY A 204 -2.74 -4.81 -6.70
N LEU A 205 -1.57 -5.35 -6.46
CA LEU A 205 -0.87 -6.27 -7.32
C LEU A 205 -0.92 -7.70 -6.74
N SER A 206 -1.27 -8.68 -7.59
CA SER A 206 -1.11 -10.09 -7.24
C SER A 206 0.37 -10.48 -7.33
N VAL A 207 0.92 -10.95 -6.20
CA VAL A 207 2.30 -11.44 -6.11
C VAL A 207 2.31 -12.72 -5.29
N ASN A 208 2.39 -13.86 -5.97
CA ASN A 208 2.33 -15.19 -5.31
C ASN A 208 3.70 -15.65 -4.81
N ILE A 209 4.50 -14.73 -4.23
CA ILE A 209 5.74 -15.06 -3.53
C ILE A 209 5.46 -15.94 -2.30
N LEU A 210 4.28 -15.76 -1.68
CA LEU A 210 3.66 -16.70 -0.76
C LEU A 210 2.45 -17.31 -1.45
N ASN A 211 2.25 -18.62 -1.32
CA ASN A 211 0.99 -19.23 -1.74
C ASN A 211 -0.16 -18.78 -0.80
N SER A 212 -1.41 -18.91 -1.27
CA SER A 212 -2.59 -18.46 -0.53
C SER A 212 -2.73 -19.10 0.86
N GLY A 213 -2.32 -20.37 1.02
CA GLY A 213 -2.34 -21.06 2.32
C GLY A 213 -1.38 -20.43 3.34
N ASN A 214 -0.15 -20.17 2.93
CA ASN A 214 0.85 -19.52 3.77
C ASN A 214 0.48 -18.05 4.05
N ALA A 215 -0.10 -17.34 3.07
CA ALA A 215 -0.59 -15.98 3.23
C ALA A 215 -1.73 -15.91 4.26
N THR A 216 -2.67 -16.87 4.23
CA THR A 216 -3.73 -17.03 5.23
C THR A 216 -3.16 -17.24 6.62
N THR A 217 -2.22 -18.19 6.76
CA THR A 217 -1.61 -18.51 8.06
C THR A 217 -0.85 -17.33 8.66
N SER A 218 -0.21 -16.53 7.81
CA SER A 218 0.57 -15.35 8.23
C SER A 218 -0.24 -14.06 8.29
N SER A 219 -1.53 -14.09 7.92
CA SER A 219 -2.42 -12.93 7.86
C SER A 219 -1.85 -11.78 7.02
N VAL A 220 -1.23 -12.10 5.88
CA VAL A 220 -0.63 -11.11 4.97
C VAL A 220 -1.30 -11.12 3.60
N GLY A 221 -1.50 -9.92 3.03
CA GLY A 221 -2.19 -9.76 1.76
C GLY A 221 -3.69 -10.02 1.84
N GLU A 222 -4.37 -9.83 0.72
CA GLU A 222 -5.79 -10.17 0.52
C GLU A 222 -5.89 -11.31 -0.49
N ILE A 223 -6.60 -12.37 -0.13
CA ILE A 223 -6.68 -13.57 -0.94
C ILE A 223 -7.93 -13.52 -1.81
N SER A 224 -7.75 -13.74 -3.12
CA SER A 224 -8.85 -13.91 -4.07
C SER A 224 -8.55 -15.13 -4.96
N GLY A 225 -9.30 -16.19 -4.73
CA GLY A 225 -9.01 -17.48 -5.36
C GLY A 225 -7.67 -18.06 -4.89
N SER A 226 -6.75 -18.31 -5.82
CA SER A 226 -5.37 -18.75 -5.53
C SER A 226 -4.38 -17.61 -5.40
N ASP A 227 -4.78 -16.38 -5.72
CA ASP A 227 -3.90 -15.22 -5.79
C ASP A 227 -3.88 -14.44 -4.48
N VAL A 228 -2.71 -13.88 -4.16
CA VAL A 228 -2.48 -13.02 -3.00
C VAL A 228 -2.18 -11.60 -3.48
N TYR A 229 -3.06 -10.67 -3.13
CA TYR A 229 -2.98 -9.26 -3.53
C TYR A 229 -2.43 -8.40 -2.40
N TYR A 230 -1.66 -7.39 -2.78
CA TYR A 230 -1.04 -6.43 -1.87
C TYR A 230 -1.20 -5.01 -2.39
N ALA A 231 -1.24 -4.05 -1.48
CA ALA A 231 -1.22 -2.62 -1.77
C ALA A 231 -2.44 -2.13 -2.59
N GLY A 232 -3.65 -2.42 -2.12
CA GLY A 232 -4.88 -1.80 -2.58
C GLY A 232 -5.07 -0.38 -2.00
N GLY A 233 -5.64 0.53 -2.76
CA GLY A 233 -5.97 1.89 -2.35
C GLY A 233 -7.35 2.00 -1.70
N GLY A 234 -7.53 2.89 -0.73
CA GLY A 234 -8.80 3.10 -0.01
C GLY A 234 -9.89 3.72 -0.90
N GLY A 235 -11.14 3.41 -0.61
CA GLY A 235 -12.30 4.04 -1.25
C GLY A 235 -12.52 5.47 -0.76
N GLY A 236 -13.05 6.34 -1.63
CA GLY A 236 -13.44 7.70 -1.30
C GLY A 236 -14.81 7.76 -0.59
N CYS A 237 -15.03 8.81 0.17
CA CYS A 237 -16.30 9.09 0.83
C CYS A 237 -17.40 9.44 -0.20
N GLY A 238 -18.60 8.96 0.01
CA GLY A 238 -19.80 9.40 -0.71
C GLY A 238 -20.84 9.95 0.25
N SER A 239 -21.86 10.66 -0.26
CA SER A 239 -23.08 10.97 0.52
C SER A 239 -24.18 9.98 0.18
N ASN A 240 -25.14 9.81 1.08
CA ASN A 240 -26.39 9.10 0.84
C ASN A 240 -26.33 7.58 0.54
N THR A 241 -25.52 6.79 1.18
CA THR A 241 -25.53 5.31 1.11
C THR A 241 -24.49 4.66 0.20
N SER A 242 -23.71 5.41 -0.56
CA SER A 242 -22.74 4.84 -1.52
C SER A 242 -21.30 5.09 -1.09
N ALA A 243 -20.87 4.41 0.00
CA ALA A 243 -19.45 4.31 0.29
C ALA A 243 -18.74 3.60 -0.87
N ALA A 244 -17.67 4.17 -1.36
CA ALA A 244 -16.89 3.53 -2.39
C ALA A 244 -16.05 2.37 -1.82
N SER A 245 -15.96 1.28 -2.56
CA SER A 245 -15.13 0.15 -2.16
C SER A 245 -13.64 0.52 -2.24
N GLY A 246 -12.88 -0.03 -1.30
CA GLY A 246 -11.43 -0.10 -1.47
C GLY A 246 -11.06 -1.04 -2.61
N GLY A 247 -9.84 -0.88 -3.13
CA GLY A 247 -9.26 -1.80 -4.10
C GLY A 247 -8.81 -3.09 -3.43
N ILE A 248 -8.81 -4.20 -4.17
CA ILE A 248 -8.27 -5.48 -3.69
C ILE A 248 -6.80 -5.31 -3.28
N GLY A 249 -6.39 -5.96 -2.21
CA GLY A 249 -5.02 -5.88 -1.66
C GLY A 249 -4.96 -5.26 -0.27
N GLY A 250 -6.04 -5.39 0.52
CA GLY A 250 -6.10 -4.97 1.93
C GLY A 250 -6.56 -3.53 2.15
N ALA A 251 -7.34 -2.97 1.22
CA ALA A 251 -7.83 -1.61 1.32
C ALA A 251 -9.13 -1.47 2.10
N GLY A 252 -9.28 -0.36 2.83
CA GLY A 252 -10.53 0.01 3.50
C GLY A 252 -11.54 0.65 2.55
N ASN A 253 -12.82 0.43 2.81
CA ASN A 253 -13.90 1.14 2.12
C ASN A 253 -13.99 2.60 2.57
N GLY A 254 -14.51 3.46 1.71
CA GLY A 254 -14.85 4.83 2.06
C GLY A 254 -15.97 4.90 3.10
N GLY A 255 -16.04 6.01 3.81
CA GLY A 255 -17.16 6.34 4.66
C GLY A 255 -18.34 6.95 3.88
N TYR A 256 -19.47 7.10 4.54
CA TYR A 256 -20.58 7.92 4.04
C TYR A 256 -21.00 8.91 5.11
N THR A 257 -21.46 10.09 4.71
CA THR A 257 -22.10 11.03 5.63
C THR A 257 -23.62 10.90 5.46
N SER A 258 -24.32 10.45 6.49
CA SER A 258 -25.77 10.52 6.55
C SER A 258 -26.15 11.99 6.78
N GLY A 259 -26.57 12.66 5.72
CA GLY A 259 -26.96 14.06 5.73
C GLY A 259 -26.03 14.92 4.89
N GLY A 260 -26.33 15.04 3.62
CA GLY A 260 -25.97 16.22 2.85
C GLY A 260 -26.76 17.41 3.41
N PRO A 261 -26.32 18.65 3.12
CA PRO A 261 -27.02 19.85 3.56
C PRO A 261 -28.44 19.88 3.04
#